data_6f5ed4b915e4ec9b7085ba3816523cd3
#
_entry.id   6f5ed4b915e4ec9b7085ba3816523cd3
#
_cell.length_a   1.000
_cell.length_b   1.000
_cell.length_c   1.000
_cell.angle_alpha   90.00
_cell.angle_beta   90.00
_cell.angle_gamma   90.00
#
_symmetry.space_group_name_H-M   'P 1'
#
loop_
_entity.id
_entity.type
_entity.pdbx_description
1 polymer ?
#
loop_
_entity_poly.entity_id
_entity_poly.type
_entity_poly.pdbx_seq_one_letter_code
_entity_poly.pdbx_strand_id
1 'polypeptide(L)'
;MVLLPQVAQAVNIPVVAAGGIGSGRQIFAAEVLGASGIQFGTSLLATFECPIHQNYKEKIIKSKSSNITVIGLTNAYKTRVIKNKMARTYLEIEKTNKDKLALEKLTLGALKKAVEVGDMENGSIMAGEVVGQINEILSIKDLFEKFYNEYKEVREFYENRR
;
A
#
# COMPACT_ATOMS: atom_id res chain seq x y z
N MET A 1 -13.26 -5.85 3.44
CA MET A 1 -14.35 -6.69 2.88
C MET A 1 -15.74 -6.10 3.12
N VAL A 2 -16.00 -5.34 4.20
CA VAL A 2 -17.35 -4.84 4.51
C VAL A 2 -17.71 -3.57 3.74
N LEU A 3 -16.76 -2.64 3.57
CA LEU A 3 -17.01 -1.32 2.95
C LEU A 3 -17.35 -1.42 1.46
N LEU A 4 -16.59 -2.20 0.71
CA LEU A 4 -16.74 -2.27 -0.75
C LEU A 4 -18.15 -2.66 -1.21
N PRO A 5 -18.76 -3.77 -0.71
CA PRO A 5 -20.12 -4.12 -1.13
C PRO A 5 -21.18 -3.11 -0.67
N GLN A 6 -20.98 -2.44 0.47
CA GLN A 6 -21.90 -1.39 0.91
C GLN A 6 -21.86 -0.18 -0.04
N VAL A 7 -20.66 0.25 -0.44
CA VAL A 7 -20.52 1.36 -1.40
C VAL A 7 -21.07 0.98 -2.77
N ALA A 8 -20.72 -0.22 -3.26
CA ALA A 8 -21.20 -0.70 -4.57
C ALA A 8 -22.73 -0.81 -4.65
N GLN A 9 -23.39 -1.13 -3.53
CA GLN A 9 -24.86 -1.17 -3.46
C GLN A 9 -25.50 0.23 -3.32
N ALA A 10 -24.77 1.20 -2.77
CA ALA A 10 -25.30 2.53 -2.48
C ALA A 10 -25.23 3.50 -3.66
N VAL A 11 -24.47 3.17 -4.73
CA VAL A 11 -24.24 4.06 -5.86
C VAL A 11 -24.51 3.37 -7.20
N ASN A 12 -24.92 4.17 -8.22
CA ASN A 12 -25.16 3.67 -9.59
C ASN A 12 -23.98 3.99 -10.55
N ILE A 13 -22.82 4.35 -10.00
CA ILE A 13 -21.61 4.63 -10.77
C ILE A 13 -20.57 3.53 -10.55
N PRO A 14 -19.61 3.34 -11.48
CA PRO A 14 -18.53 2.38 -11.29
C PRO A 14 -17.72 2.66 -10.02
N VAL A 15 -17.44 1.60 -9.25
CA VAL A 15 -16.65 1.69 -8.01
C VAL A 15 -15.28 1.07 -8.25
N VAL A 16 -14.23 1.82 -7.99
CA VAL A 16 -12.83 1.35 -8.06
C VAL A 16 -12.34 1.00 -6.66
N ALA A 17 -11.99 -0.26 -6.44
CA ALA A 17 -11.43 -0.71 -5.17
C ALA A 17 -9.97 -0.30 -5.05
N ALA A 18 -9.62 0.36 -3.93
CA ALA A 18 -8.28 0.85 -3.65
C ALA A 18 -7.80 0.41 -2.27
N GLY A 19 -6.54 -0.07 -2.20
CA GLY A 19 -5.87 -0.45 -0.96
C GLY A 19 -5.95 -1.92 -0.61
N GLY A 20 -4.80 -2.49 -0.26
CA GLY A 20 -4.67 -3.89 0.17
C GLY A 20 -4.75 -4.93 -0.95
N ILE A 21 -4.74 -4.52 -2.21
CA ILE A 21 -4.83 -5.41 -3.37
C ILE A 21 -3.45 -5.52 -4.02
N GLY A 22 -2.92 -6.74 -4.11
CA GLY A 22 -1.59 -7.04 -4.65
C GLY A 22 -1.48 -8.45 -5.23
N SER A 23 -2.62 -9.06 -5.62
CA SER A 23 -2.65 -10.34 -6.31
C SER A 23 -3.90 -10.48 -7.18
N GLY A 24 -3.86 -11.36 -8.17
CA GLY A 24 -5.02 -11.69 -9.01
C GLY A 24 -6.19 -12.26 -8.22
N ARG A 25 -5.92 -13.01 -7.14
CA ARG A 25 -6.96 -13.51 -6.22
C ARG A 25 -7.72 -12.38 -5.55
N GLN A 26 -7.01 -11.32 -5.15
CA GLN A 26 -7.63 -10.15 -4.51
C GLN A 26 -8.39 -9.29 -5.51
N ILE A 27 -7.94 -9.23 -6.77
CA ILE A 27 -8.69 -8.61 -7.87
C ILE A 27 -10.02 -9.31 -8.05
N PHE A 28 -10.03 -10.65 -8.18
CA PHE A 28 -11.27 -11.43 -8.31
C PHE A 28 -12.19 -11.26 -7.10
N ALA A 29 -11.65 -11.26 -5.88
CA ALA A 29 -12.44 -11.03 -4.68
C ALA A 29 -13.09 -9.63 -4.67
N ALA A 30 -12.38 -8.60 -5.12
CA ALA A 30 -12.92 -7.24 -5.21
C ALA A 30 -14.02 -7.13 -6.27
N GLU A 31 -13.86 -7.80 -7.43
CA GLU A 31 -14.90 -7.90 -8.46
C GLU A 31 -16.17 -8.57 -7.92
N VAL A 32 -16.05 -9.71 -7.25
CA VAL A 32 -17.16 -10.41 -6.60
C VAL A 32 -17.88 -9.52 -5.57
N LEU A 33 -17.14 -8.64 -4.91
CA LEU A 33 -17.69 -7.66 -3.95
C LEU A 33 -18.28 -6.41 -4.60
N GLY A 34 -18.29 -6.31 -5.94
CA GLY A 34 -18.93 -5.25 -6.69
C GLY A 34 -17.99 -4.14 -7.20
N ALA A 35 -16.66 -4.33 -7.16
CA ALA A 35 -15.74 -3.42 -7.80
C ALA A 35 -15.79 -3.54 -9.32
N SER A 36 -15.80 -2.40 -10.02
CA SER A 36 -15.67 -2.29 -11.47
C SER A 36 -14.23 -2.11 -11.93
N GLY A 37 -13.31 -1.85 -11.00
CA GLY A 37 -11.89 -1.65 -11.28
C GLY A 37 -11.06 -1.67 -10.01
N ILE A 38 -9.73 -1.70 -10.19
CA ILE A 38 -8.75 -1.78 -9.10
C ILE A 38 -7.73 -0.65 -9.25
N GLN A 39 -7.37 -0.02 -8.12
CA GLN A 39 -6.26 0.92 -8.03
C GLN A 39 -5.12 0.31 -7.21
N PHE A 40 -3.95 0.19 -7.84
CA PHE A 40 -2.73 -0.25 -7.18
C PHE A 40 -1.90 0.94 -6.71
N GLY A 41 -1.31 0.81 -5.51
CA GLY A 41 -0.34 1.77 -4.99
C GLY A 41 0.99 1.06 -4.72
N THR A 42 1.09 0.39 -3.59
CA THR A 42 2.34 -0.20 -3.09
C THR A 42 3.00 -1.19 -4.05
N SER A 43 2.21 -2.00 -4.77
CA SER A 43 2.75 -2.95 -5.75
C SER A 43 3.50 -2.25 -6.89
N LEU A 44 3.04 -1.07 -7.32
CA LEU A 44 3.71 -0.29 -8.35
C LEU A 44 5.01 0.37 -7.86
N LEU A 45 5.18 0.61 -6.56
CA LEU A 45 6.43 1.12 -6.01
C LEU A 45 7.59 0.11 -6.16
N ALA A 46 7.30 -1.18 -6.19
CA ALA A 46 8.29 -2.24 -6.39
C ALA A 46 8.42 -2.63 -7.87
N THR A 47 8.35 -1.68 -8.79
CA THR A 47 8.59 -1.92 -10.22
C THR A 47 9.86 -1.24 -10.70
N PHE A 48 10.46 -1.76 -11.79
CA PHE A 48 11.65 -1.16 -12.38
C PHE A 48 11.40 0.26 -12.85
N GLU A 49 10.21 0.52 -13.41
CA GLU A 49 9.84 1.81 -13.98
C GLU A 49 9.51 2.88 -12.93
N CYS A 50 9.22 2.49 -11.69
CA CYS A 50 8.96 3.47 -10.64
C CYS A 50 10.24 4.26 -10.30
N PRO A 51 10.25 5.61 -10.42
CA PRO A 51 11.46 6.41 -10.30
C PRO A 51 11.89 6.70 -8.86
N ILE A 52 11.53 5.84 -7.91
CA ILE A 52 11.96 5.96 -6.51
C ILE A 52 13.32 5.30 -6.29
N HIS A 53 14.02 5.73 -5.25
CA HIS A 53 15.34 5.22 -4.90
C HIS A 53 15.31 3.69 -4.68
N GLN A 54 16.37 3.00 -5.11
CA GLN A 54 16.49 1.55 -5.01
C GLN A 54 16.31 1.02 -3.57
N ASN A 55 16.87 1.73 -2.58
CA ASN A 55 16.69 1.36 -1.17
C ASN A 55 15.23 1.29 -0.73
N TYR A 56 14.36 2.13 -1.32
CA TYR A 56 12.93 2.11 -1.01
C TYR A 56 12.29 0.83 -1.54
N LYS A 57 12.57 0.45 -2.79
CA LYS A 57 12.09 -0.80 -3.40
C LYS A 57 12.55 -2.02 -2.59
N GLU A 58 13.83 -2.06 -2.22
CA GLU A 58 14.38 -3.11 -1.37
C GLU A 58 13.74 -3.16 0.02
N LYS A 59 13.42 -1.99 0.58
CA LYS A 59 12.72 -1.93 1.88
C LYS A 59 11.32 -2.51 1.76
N ILE A 60 10.62 -2.28 0.65
CA ILE A 60 9.30 -2.88 0.38
C ILE A 60 9.41 -4.40 0.35
N ILE A 61 10.27 -4.98 -0.49
CA ILE A 61 10.34 -6.44 -0.67
C ILE A 61 10.87 -7.18 0.57
N LYS A 62 11.61 -6.49 1.45
CA LYS A 62 12.09 -7.04 2.74
C LYS A 62 11.06 -6.87 3.87
N SER A 63 9.96 -6.16 3.65
CA SER A 63 8.97 -5.84 4.67
C SER A 63 7.85 -6.87 4.72
N LYS A 64 7.32 -7.11 5.92
CA LYS A 64 6.12 -7.90 6.18
C LYS A 64 4.95 -6.97 6.50
N SER A 65 3.70 -7.43 6.37
CA SER A 65 2.51 -6.66 6.75
C SER A 65 2.59 -6.13 8.19
N SER A 66 3.20 -6.89 9.12
CA SER A 66 3.44 -6.47 10.52
C SER A 66 4.43 -5.31 10.68
N ASN A 67 5.21 -4.99 9.63
CA ASN A 67 6.10 -3.82 9.63
C ASN A 67 5.36 -2.51 9.34
N ILE A 68 4.09 -2.56 8.94
CA ILE A 68 3.28 -1.37 8.69
C ILE A 68 2.74 -0.82 10.02
N THR A 69 2.72 0.50 10.12
CA THR A 69 2.06 1.24 11.18
C THR A 69 1.32 2.43 10.61
N VAL A 70 0.40 2.99 11.40
CA VAL A 70 -0.33 4.21 11.04
C VAL A 70 0.21 5.34 11.91
N ILE A 71 0.59 6.44 11.28
CA ILE A 71 0.93 7.71 11.89
C ILE A 71 -0.17 8.73 11.59
N GLY A 72 -0.28 9.82 12.36
CA GLY A 72 -1.29 10.86 12.16
C GLY A 72 -2.66 10.50 12.73
N LEU A 73 -2.71 9.68 13.78
CA LEU A 73 -3.96 9.28 14.43
C LEU A 73 -4.66 10.45 15.15
N THR A 74 -3.88 11.43 15.62
CA THR A 74 -4.36 12.61 16.34
C THR A 74 -4.64 13.81 15.41
N ASN A 75 -4.35 13.68 14.13
CA ASN A 75 -4.65 14.69 13.12
C ASN A 75 -5.51 14.09 11.99
N ALA A 76 -5.93 14.95 11.03
CA ALA A 76 -6.78 14.52 9.92
C ALA A 76 -6.09 13.63 8.87
N TYR A 77 -4.76 13.48 8.95
CA TYR A 77 -3.93 12.87 7.89
C TYR A 77 -3.32 11.54 8.32
N LYS A 78 -4.17 10.52 8.48
CA LYS A 78 -3.71 9.16 8.78
C LYS A 78 -2.94 8.58 7.60
N THR A 79 -1.69 8.17 7.84
CA THR A 79 -0.83 7.62 6.80
C THR A 79 -0.25 6.27 7.24
N ARG A 80 -0.29 5.28 6.34
CA ARG A 80 0.41 4.01 6.55
C ARG A 80 1.84 4.12 6.08
N VAL A 81 2.77 3.72 6.95
CA VAL A 81 4.21 3.75 6.69
C VAL A 81 4.89 2.48 7.17
N ILE A 82 6.00 2.11 6.57
CA ILE A 82 6.89 1.06 7.10
C ILE A 82 7.57 1.60 8.35
N LYS A 83 7.56 0.82 9.42
CA LYS A 83 8.21 1.14 10.70
C LYS A 83 9.70 1.39 10.51
N ASN A 84 10.18 2.56 10.92
CA ASN A 84 11.58 2.96 10.97
C ASN A 84 11.79 3.95 12.11
N LYS A 85 12.95 4.59 12.19
CA LYS A 85 13.26 5.57 13.25
C LYS A 85 12.29 6.75 13.22
N MET A 86 12.05 7.33 12.03
CA MET A 86 11.11 8.46 11.86
C MET A 86 9.72 8.11 12.35
N ALA A 87 9.17 6.97 11.93
CA ALA A 87 7.82 6.54 12.34
C ALA A 87 7.72 6.29 13.85
N ARG A 88 8.75 5.72 14.48
CA ARG A 88 8.78 5.53 15.94
C ARG A 88 8.79 6.88 16.67
N THR A 89 9.69 7.79 16.29
CA THR A 89 9.74 9.14 16.88
C THR A 89 8.41 9.88 16.71
N TYR A 90 7.78 9.76 15.53
CA TYR A 90 6.46 10.35 15.29
C TYR A 90 5.42 9.83 16.29
N LEU A 91 5.32 8.51 16.45
CA LEU A 91 4.36 7.89 17.35
C LEU A 91 4.64 8.22 18.84
N GLU A 92 5.90 8.40 19.23
CA GLU A 92 6.28 8.85 20.58
C GLU A 92 5.80 10.28 20.84
N ILE A 93 6.06 11.22 19.93
CA ILE A 93 5.56 12.60 20.04
C ILE A 93 4.03 12.64 20.04
N GLU A 94 3.40 11.87 19.16
CA GLU A 94 1.94 11.81 19.06
C GLU A 94 1.28 11.30 20.35
N LYS A 95 1.92 10.35 21.04
CA LYS A 95 1.42 9.80 22.32
C LYS A 95 1.66 10.73 23.51
N THR A 96 2.83 11.34 23.59
CA THR A 96 3.27 12.07 24.78
C THR A 96 2.89 13.54 24.76
N ASN A 97 3.32 14.25 23.76
CA ASN A 97 3.26 15.72 23.73
C ASN A 97 2.14 16.28 22.87
N LYS A 98 1.68 15.52 21.87
CA LYS A 98 0.75 16.02 20.82
C LYS A 98 1.21 17.35 20.20
N ASP A 99 2.53 17.63 20.21
CA ASP A 99 3.12 18.85 19.67
C ASP A 99 3.05 18.81 18.14
N LYS A 100 2.07 19.51 17.61
CA LYS A 100 1.83 19.58 16.17
C LYS A 100 3.01 20.15 15.39
N LEU A 101 3.72 21.13 15.96
CA LEU A 101 4.86 21.74 15.31
C LEU A 101 6.06 20.77 15.21
N ALA A 102 6.29 20.00 16.28
CA ALA A 102 7.32 18.94 16.27
C ALA A 102 6.99 17.85 15.26
N LEU A 103 5.73 17.42 15.16
CA LEU A 103 5.27 16.44 14.18
C LEU A 103 5.44 16.96 12.75
N GLU A 104 5.08 18.22 12.50
CA GLU A 104 5.24 18.85 11.20
C GLU A 104 6.72 18.94 10.78
N LYS A 105 7.60 19.43 11.68
CA LYS A 105 9.05 19.48 11.45
C LYS A 105 9.65 18.10 11.13
N LEU A 106 9.17 17.05 11.81
CA LEU A 106 9.65 15.68 11.60
C LEU A 106 9.24 15.15 10.21
N THR A 107 8.04 15.50 9.74
CA THR A 107 7.50 14.99 8.48
C THR A 107 7.84 15.84 7.27
N LEU A 108 8.18 17.12 7.47
CA LEU A 108 8.53 18.04 6.38
C LEU A 108 9.73 17.53 5.59
N GLY A 109 9.50 17.22 4.31
CA GLY A 109 10.51 16.65 3.42
C GLY A 109 10.87 15.18 3.68
N ALA A 110 10.27 14.52 4.67
CA ALA A 110 10.59 13.13 5.00
C ALA A 110 10.27 12.15 3.86
N LEU A 111 9.20 12.38 3.12
CA LEU A 111 8.89 11.58 1.92
C LEU A 111 9.99 11.75 0.85
N LYS A 112 10.41 12.98 0.59
CA LYS A 112 11.49 13.28 -0.36
C LYS A 112 12.80 12.60 0.03
N LYS A 113 13.15 12.57 1.32
CA LYS A 113 14.33 11.85 1.84
C LYS A 113 14.25 10.36 1.51
N ALA A 114 13.08 9.73 1.65
CA ALA A 114 12.92 8.32 1.32
C ALA A 114 12.99 8.08 -0.20
N VAL A 115 12.26 8.88 -0.98
CA VAL A 115 12.05 8.68 -2.42
C VAL A 115 13.29 9.03 -3.23
N GLU A 116 13.94 10.16 -2.95
CA GLU A 116 15.06 10.68 -3.76
C GLU A 116 16.42 10.29 -3.18
N VAL A 117 16.58 10.37 -1.85
CA VAL A 117 17.87 10.14 -1.18
C VAL A 117 18.04 8.68 -0.73
N GLY A 118 16.95 7.95 -0.60
CA GLY A 118 16.99 6.57 -0.13
C GLY A 118 17.27 6.43 1.37
N ASP A 119 16.97 7.46 2.19
CA ASP A 119 17.09 7.42 3.64
C ASP A 119 15.93 6.62 4.25
N MET A 120 16.18 5.34 4.51
CA MET A 120 15.17 4.43 5.05
C MET A 120 15.00 4.53 6.57
N GLU A 121 15.84 5.30 7.27
CA GLU A 121 15.74 5.50 8.72
C GLU A 121 14.97 6.77 9.08
N ASN A 122 15.25 7.89 8.41
CA ASN A 122 14.66 9.20 8.72
C ASN A 122 13.62 9.65 7.67
N GLY A 123 13.49 8.90 6.57
CA GLY A 123 12.49 9.15 5.53
C GLY A 123 11.13 8.55 5.87
N SER A 124 10.06 9.13 5.30
CA SER A 124 8.71 8.57 5.37
C SER A 124 8.52 7.53 4.26
N ILE A 125 8.42 6.26 4.63
CA ILE A 125 8.28 5.15 3.68
C ILE A 125 6.80 4.75 3.64
N MET A 126 6.03 5.42 2.79
CA MET A 126 4.60 5.18 2.64
C MET A 126 4.37 3.84 1.95
N ALA A 127 3.61 2.95 2.58
CA ALA A 127 3.24 1.66 2.01
C ALA A 127 2.02 1.06 2.74
N GLY A 128 1.22 0.28 2.02
CA GLY A 128 0.13 -0.49 2.59
C GLY A 128 0.57 -1.87 3.09
N GLU A 129 -0.30 -2.55 3.82
CA GLU A 129 -0.04 -3.89 4.38
C GLU A 129 0.23 -4.96 3.31
N VAL A 130 -0.13 -4.67 2.05
CA VAL A 130 0.17 -5.52 0.88
C VAL A 130 1.67 -5.76 0.66
N VAL A 131 2.56 -4.99 1.29
CA VAL A 131 4.01 -5.25 1.27
C VAL A 131 4.36 -6.71 1.61
N GLY A 132 3.56 -7.36 2.48
CA GLY A 132 3.76 -8.77 2.83
C GLY A 132 3.56 -9.77 1.69
N GLN A 133 3.06 -9.32 0.54
CA GLN A 133 2.87 -10.13 -0.68
C GLN A 133 3.86 -9.76 -1.80
N ILE A 134 4.66 -8.68 -1.60
CA ILE A 134 5.61 -8.18 -2.59
C ILE A 134 7.00 -8.66 -2.20
N ASN A 135 7.56 -9.61 -2.95
CA ASN A 135 8.82 -10.27 -2.65
C ASN A 135 9.87 -10.12 -3.76
N GLU A 136 9.54 -9.43 -4.83
CA GLU A 136 10.40 -9.19 -5.98
C GLU A 136 10.13 -7.85 -6.64
N ILE A 137 11.11 -7.33 -7.38
CA ILE A 137 10.98 -6.14 -8.22
C ILE A 137 10.74 -6.62 -9.66
N LEU A 138 9.60 -6.25 -10.23
CA LEU A 138 9.19 -6.66 -11.57
C LEU A 138 9.09 -5.45 -12.51
N SER A 139 9.01 -5.70 -13.82
CA SER A 139 8.48 -4.68 -14.72
C SER A 139 6.97 -4.50 -14.50
N ILE A 140 6.44 -3.32 -14.85
CA ILE A 140 4.98 -3.11 -14.82
C ILE A 140 4.26 -4.16 -15.66
N LYS A 141 4.83 -4.50 -16.81
CA LYS A 141 4.29 -5.53 -17.70
C LYS A 141 4.19 -6.89 -16.99
N ASP A 142 5.31 -7.37 -16.44
CA ASP A 142 5.36 -8.67 -15.77
C ASP A 142 4.45 -8.72 -14.52
N LEU A 143 4.38 -7.61 -13.78
CA LEU A 143 3.47 -7.48 -12.63
C LEU A 143 1.99 -7.63 -13.05
N PHE A 144 1.58 -6.96 -14.13
CA PHE A 144 0.21 -7.08 -14.63
C PHE A 144 -0.08 -8.44 -15.26
N GLU A 145 0.88 -9.04 -15.99
CA GLU A 145 0.76 -10.41 -16.50
C GLU A 145 0.59 -11.42 -15.37
N LYS A 146 1.39 -11.31 -14.29
CA LYS A 146 1.26 -12.13 -13.08
C LYS A 146 -0.15 -11.99 -12.48
N PHE A 147 -0.62 -10.77 -12.25
CA PHE A 147 -1.95 -10.52 -11.68
C PHE A 147 -3.07 -11.07 -12.57
N TYR A 148 -2.94 -10.91 -13.87
CA TYR A 148 -3.93 -11.42 -14.82
C TYR A 148 -3.98 -12.95 -14.83
N ASN A 149 -2.83 -13.63 -14.81
CA ASN A 149 -2.77 -15.08 -14.76
C ASN A 149 -3.36 -15.63 -13.46
N GLU A 150 -2.99 -15.07 -12.32
CA GLU A 150 -3.56 -15.42 -11.00
C GLU A 150 -5.09 -15.18 -10.96
N TYR A 151 -5.56 -14.09 -11.56
CA TYR A 151 -6.99 -13.79 -11.66
C TYR A 151 -7.72 -14.84 -12.50
N LYS A 152 -7.18 -15.21 -13.67
CA LYS A 152 -7.77 -16.24 -14.52
C LYS A 152 -7.84 -17.58 -13.83
N GLU A 153 -6.75 -18.03 -13.22
CA GLU A 153 -6.69 -19.30 -12.49
C GLU A 153 -7.77 -19.40 -11.41
N VAL A 154 -7.91 -18.36 -10.59
CA VAL A 154 -8.90 -18.39 -9.51
C VAL A 154 -10.33 -18.32 -10.06
N ARG A 155 -10.56 -17.55 -11.11
CA ARG A 155 -11.87 -17.45 -11.75
C ARG A 155 -12.30 -18.79 -12.35
N GLU A 156 -11.45 -19.42 -13.14
CA GLU A 156 -11.70 -20.74 -13.74
C GLU A 156 -11.94 -21.83 -12.69
N PHE A 157 -11.18 -21.80 -11.57
CA PHE A 157 -11.39 -22.72 -10.46
C PHE A 157 -12.79 -22.63 -9.85
N TYR A 158 -13.34 -21.42 -9.71
CA TYR A 158 -14.69 -21.23 -9.15
C TYR A 158 -15.80 -21.46 -10.19
N GLU A 159 -15.58 -21.15 -11.47
CA GLU A 159 -16.53 -21.42 -12.56
C GLU A 159 -16.73 -22.94 -12.77
N ASN A 160 -15.68 -23.74 -12.64
CA ASN A 160 -15.69 -25.20 -12.82
C ASN A 160 -16.21 -25.98 -11.59
N ARG A 161 -16.54 -25.31 -10.49
CA ARG A 161 -17.11 -25.95 -9.28
C ARG A 161 -18.65 -26.08 -9.31
N ARG A 162 -19.29 -25.75 -10.41
CA ARG A 162 -20.76 -25.88 -10.58
C ARG A 162 -21.16 -27.25 -11.03
#